data_6c39396ed1b097cf08fe7cba3b381b3c
#
_entry.id   6c39396ed1b097cf08fe7cba3b381b3c
#
_cell.length_a   1.000
_cell.length_b   1.000
_cell.length_c   1.000
_cell.angle_alpha   90.00
_cell.angle_beta   90.00
_cell.angle_gamma   90.00
#
_symmetry.space_group_name_H-M   'P 1'
#
loop_
_entity.id
_entity.type
_entity.pdbx_description
1 polymer ?
#
loop_
_entity_poly.entity_id
_entity_poly.type
_entity_poly.pdbx_seq_one_letter_code
_entity_poly.pdbx_strand_id
1 'polypeptide(L)'
;MLDVRSALRRAMETNRTRPAVVAEGVKLTFEEAWLRGGQLANALLAKGLKAGDKIAVLEDNCLEACDFFLACAIGNFVRVPLYRRNSASAHSHMISHTDCRAVVVAEEYAHEVEDLKNSISGLEHVLVRGKNYENWLAGFSSKGPSPMISIGDPHLIRHSGGTTGRSKGMQFSHKQWMRTCRDWSFFLPRMEAGDYGIHVGPISHGSGYLFMPIWLAGGCNIL
;
A
#
# COMPACT_ATOMS: atom_id res chain seq x y z
N MET A 1 -19.94 -8.27 5.54
CA MET A 1 -18.93 -7.18 5.54
C MET A 1 -18.09 -7.36 4.29
N LEU A 2 -17.80 -6.29 3.56
CA LEU A 2 -16.92 -6.34 2.38
C LEU A 2 -15.47 -6.54 2.83
N ASP A 3 -14.68 -7.24 2.03
CA ASP A 3 -13.22 -7.21 2.11
C ASP A 3 -12.69 -5.84 1.61
N VAL A 4 -11.41 -5.55 1.84
CA VAL A 4 -10.80 -4.24 1.49
C VAL A 4 -10.87 -3.97 -0.01
N ARG A 5 -10.54 -4.97 -0.86
CA ARG A 5 -10.61 -4.82 -2.33
C ARG A 5 -12.03 -4.48 -2.78
N SER A 6 -13.02 -5.23 -2.32
CA SER A 6 -14.42 -5.02 -2.70
C SER A 6 -14.94 -3.65 -2.26
N ALA A 7 -14.52 -3.16 -1.08
CA ALA A 7 -14.88 -1.83 -0.59
C ALA A 7 -14.24 -0.72 -1.42
N LEU A 8 -12.93 -0.81 -1.67
CA LEU A 8 -12.20 0.17 -2.50
C LEU A 8 -12.74 0.20 -3.94
N ARG A 9 -13.01 -0.99 -4.53
CA ARG A 9 -13.58 -1.09 -5.88
C ARG A 9 -14.95 -0.43 -5.96
N ARG A 10 -15.83 -0.68 -4.99
CA ARG A 10 -17.15 -0.05 -4.96
C ARG A 10 -17.06 1.47 -4.91
N ALA A 11 -16.17 2.02 -4.08
CA ALA A 11 -15.95 3.47 -4.01
C ALA A 11 -15.42 4.01 -5.35
N MET A 12 -14.50 3.29 -6.00
CA MET A 12 -14.01 3.62 -7.34
C MET A 12 -15.15 3.61 -8.37
N GLU A 13 -15.95 2.55 -8.43
CA GLU A 13 -17.07 2.43 -9.38
C GLU A 13 -18.10 3.57 -9.22
N THR A 14 -18.32 4.04 -7.99
CA THR A 14 -19.25 5.15 -7.68
C THR A 14 -18.68 6.52 -8.05
N ASN A 15 -17.33 6.69 -7.99
CA ASN A 15 -16.69 7.99 -8.12
C ASN A 15 -15.70 8.06 -9.31
N ARG A 16 -15.84 7.21 -10.32
CA ARG A 16 -14.87 6.91 -11.39
C ARG A 16 -14.07 8.12 -11.89
N THR A 17 -14.75 9.19 -12.25
CA THR A 17 -14.18 10.38 -12.88
C THR A 17 -13.77 11.48 -11.88
N ARG A 18 -14.06 11.28 -10.60
CA ARG A 18 -13.64 12.23 -9.55
C ARG A 18 -12.15 12.09 -9.24
N PRO A 19 -11.50 13.17 -8.80
CA PRO A 19 -10.14 13.08 -8.28
C PRO A 19 -10.08 12.13 -7.08
N ALA A 20 -9.10 11.25 -7.06
CA ALA A 20 -8.87 10.28 -5.98
C ALA A 20 -7.56 10.52 -5.25
N VAL A 21 -6.53 10.94 -6.00
CA VAL A 21 -5.18 11.18 -5.47
C VAL A 21 -4.56 12.37 -6.18
N VAL A 22 -3.87 13.20 -5.40
CA VAL A 22 -3.00 14.26 -5.90
C VAL A 22 -1.63 14.11 -5.23
N ALA A 23 -0.57 14.03 -6.02
CA ALA A 23 0.80 14.05 -5.55
C ALA A 23 1.69 14.79 -6.57
N GLU A 24 2.59 15.64 -6.11
CA GLU A 24 3.59 16.35 -6.95
C GLU A 24 2.98 17.06 -8.17
N GLY A 25 1.76 17.60 -8.04
CA GLY A 25 1.05 18.27 -9.12
C GLY A 25 0.33 17.32 -10.10
N VAL A 26 0.52 16.02 -9.99
CA VAL A 26 -0.22 15.02 -10.76
C VAL A 26 -1.52 14.68 -10.05
N LYS A 27 -2.61 14.62 -10.81
CA LYS A 27 -3.94 14.26 -10.32
C LYS A 27 -4.43 13.02 -11.05
N LEU A 28 -4.85 12.01 -10.28
CA LEU A 28 -5.50 10.82 -10.80
C LEU A 28 -6.95 10.76 -10.37
N THR A 29 -7.81 10.32 -11.26
CA THR A 29 -9.18 9.92 -10.94
C THR A 29 -9.19 8.58 -10.19
N PHE A 30 -10.33 8.22 -9.60
CA PHE A 30 -10.52 6.91 -8.97
C PHE A 30 -10.27 5.76 -9.95
N GLU A 31 -10.73 5.90 -11.20
CA GLU A 31 -10.53 4.89 -12.22
C GLU A 31 -9.06 4.77 -12.61
N GLU A 32 -8.39 5.88 -12.91
CA GLU A 32 -6.96 5.88 -13.28
C GLU A 32 -6.09 5.27 -12.17
N ALA A 33 -6.29 5.69 -10.91
CA ALA A 33 -5.56 5.12 -9.78
C ALA A 33 -5.83 3.62 -9.62
N TRP A 34 -7.08 3.18 -9.79
CA TRP A 34 -7.44 1.77 -9.72
C TRP A 34 -6.78 0.93 -10.82
N LEU A 35 -6.73 1.44 -12.05
CA LEU A 35 -6.10 0.78 -13.20
C LEU A 35 -4.58 0.64 -12.97
N ARG A 36 -3.92 1.67 -12.45
CA ARG A 36 -2.49 1.64 -12.06
C ARG A 36 -2.22 0.61 -10.97
N GLY A 37 -3.06 0.58 -9.93
CA GLY A 37 -2.99 -0.46 -8.89
C GLY A 37 -3.14 -1.88 -9.48
N GLY A 38 -4.02 -2.05 -10.48
CA GLY A 38 -4.17 -3.30 -11.23
C GLY A 38 -2.92 -3.69 -12.00
N GLN A 39 -2.28 -2.74 -12.68
CA GLN A 39 -1.01 -2.96 -13.39
C GLN A 39 0.10 -3.40 -12.44
N LEU A 40 0.27 -2.71 -11.30
CA LEU A 40 1.27 -3.09 -10.31
C LEU A 40 0.98 -4.48 -9.69
N ALA A 41 -0.29 -4.80 -9.43
CA ALA A 41 -0.65 -6.13 -8.95
C ALA A 41 -0.26 -7.24 -9.95
N ASN A 42 -0.50 -7.01 -11.25
CA ASN A 42 -0.08 -7.93 -12.31
C ASN A 42 1.45 -8.02 -12.45
N ALA A 43 2.16 -6.90 -12.29
CA ALA A 43 3.62 -6.88 -12.31
C ALA A 43 4.21 -7.71 -11.16
N LEU A 44 3.63 -7.63 -9.97
CA LEU A 44 4.04 -8.42 -8.80
C LEU A 44 3.76 -9.91 -9.02
N LEU A 45 2.60 -10.28 -9.60
CA LEU A 45 2.30 -11.67 -9.99
C LEU A 45 3.30 -12.20 -11.02
N ALA A 46 3.67 -11.39 -12.03
CA ALA A 46 4.66 -11.76 -13.04
C ALA A 46 6.06 -12.03 -12.44
N LYS A 47 6.35 -11.51 -11.25
CA LYS A 47 7.54 -11.85 -10.45
C LYS A 47 7.39 -13.14 -9.64
N GLY A 48 6.28 -13.85 -9.76
CA GLY A 48 6.03 -15.10 -9.03
C GLY A 48 5.44 -14.93 -7.62
N LEU A 49 5.10 -13.68 -7.23
CA LEU A 49 4.39 -13.43 -5.98
C LEU A 49 2.94 -13.93 -6.07
N LYS A 50 2.35 -14.31 -4.95
CA LYS A 50 1.02 -14.92 -4.87
C LYS A 50 0.18 -14.20 -3.81
N ALA A 51 -1.13 -14.36 -3.89
CA ALA A 51 -2.05 -13.90 -2.84
C ALA A 51 -1.59 -14.42 -1.45
N GLY A 52 -1.57 -13.55 -0.47
CA GLY A 52 -1.06 -13.81 0.88
C GLY A 52 0.43 -13.55 1.07
N ASP A 53 1.22 -13.37 0.00
CA ASP A 53 2.62 -13.00 0.13
C ASP A 53 2.77 -11.61 0.76
N LYS A 54 3.75 -11.49 1.63
CA LYS A 54 4.06 -10.26 2.34
C LYS A 54 5.05 -9.44 1.52
N ILE A 55 4.69 -8.18 1.27
CA ILE A 55 5.49 -7.27 0.47
C ILE A 55 5.77 -6.01 1.29
N ALA A 56 7.03 -5.75 1.56
CA ALA A 56 7.45 -4.52 2.22
C ALA A 56 7.48 -3.36 1.22
N VAL A 57 7.29 -2.14 1.72
CA VAL A 57 7.43 -0.91 0.93
C VAL A 57 8.18 0.14 1.73
N LEU A 58 9.16 0.79 1.09
CA LEU A 58 9.91 1.90 1.65
C LEU A 58 9.85 3.09 0.67
N GLU A 59 9.11 4.11 1.05
CA GLU A 59 8.79 5.25 0.20
C GLU A 59 8.29 6.44 1.00
N ASP A 60 8.28 7.61 0.38
CA ASP A 60 7.56 8.80 0.85
C ASP A 60 6.10 8.83 0.39
N ASN A 61 5.39 9.89 0.76
CA ASN A 61 4.09 10.18 0.18
C ASN A 61 4.29 10.61 -1.27
N CYS A 62 3.95 9.75 -2.20
CA CYS A 62 4.08 9.95 -3.63
C CYS A 62 2.93 9.26 -4.37
N LEU A 63 2.82 9.46 -5.66
CA LEU A 63 1.76 8.86 -6.46
C LEU A 63 1.83 7.33 -6.43
N GLU A 64 3.03 6.79 -6.52
CA GLU A 64 3.32 5.35 -6.53
C GLU A 64 2.98 4.66 -5.21
N ALA A 65 2.97 5.42 -4.11
CA ALA A 65 2.50 4.90 -2.82
C ALA A 65 1.00 4.53 -2.88
N CYS A 66 0.20 5.28 -3.65
CA CYS A 66 -1.17 4.90 -3.95
C CYS A 66 -1.25 3.64 -4.80
N ASP A 67 -0.41 3.53 -5.85
CA ASP A 67 -0.36 2.33 -6.69
C ASP A 67 -0.10 1.08 -5.85
N PHE A 68 0.88 1.15 -4.93
CA PHE A 68 1.22 0.04 -4.05
C PHE A 68 0.10 -0.30 -3.06
N PHE A 69 -0.55 0.73 -2.49
CA PHE A 69 -1.68 0.53 -1.59
C PHE A 69 -2.81 -0.24 -2.28
N LEU A 70 -3.18 0.18 -3.49
CA LEU A 70 -4.23 -0.45 -4.29
C LEU A 70 -3.81 -1.83 -4.81
N ALA A 71 -2.56 -1.98 -5.28
CA ALA A 71 -2.05 -3.27 -5.77
C ALA A 71 -2.12 -4.35 -4.72
N CYS A 72 -1.75 -4.04 -3.47
CA CYS A 72 -1.85 -5.00 -2.37
C CYS A 72 -3.30 -5.43 -2.11
N ALA A 73 -4.24 -4.49 -2.15
CA ALA A 73 -5.67 -4.82 -1.99
C ALA A 73 -6.20 -5.65 -3.18
N ILE A 74 -5.83 -5.29 -4.42
CA ILE A 74 -6.28 -5.94 -5.65
C ILE A 74 -5.73 -7.37 -5.74
N GLY A 75 -4.43 -7.55 -5.49
CA GLY A 75 -3.73 -8.84 -5.57
C GLY A 75 -3.88 -9.73 -4.33
N ASN A 76 -4.54 -9.24 -3.28
CA ASN A 76 -4.58 -9.89 -1.95
C ASN A 76 -3.18 -10.13 -1.38
N PHE A 77 -2.25 -9.20 -1.59
CA PHE A 77 -0.94 -9.20 -0.94
C PHE A 77 -1.02 -8.58 0.45
N VAL A 78 -0.15 -9.02 1.35
CA VAL A 78 -0.04 -8.44 2.70
C VAL A 78 0.94 -7.27 2.66
N ARG A 79 0.44 -6.07 2.84
CA ARG A 79 1.25 -4.85 2.83
C ARG A 79 2.05 -4.71 4.13
N VAL A 80 3.36 -4.48 4.02
CA VAL A 80 4.27 -4.25 5.14
C VAL A 80 4.97 -2.90 4.97
N PRO A 81 4.33 -1.78 5.38
CA PRO A 81 4.92 -0.47 5.22
C PRO A 81 6.09 -0.26 6.19
N LEU A 82 7.21 0.17 5.66
CA LEU A 82 8.40 0.58 6.41
C LEU A 82 8.36 2.09 6.62
N TYR A 83 8.74 2.53 7.82
CA TYR A 83 8.79 3.95 8.11
C TYR A 83 10.17 4.51 7.77
N ARG A 84 10.24 5.42 6.80
CA ARG A 84 11.48 5.97 6.24
C ARG A 84 12.49 6.55 7.26
N ARG A 85 12.02 6.93 8.45
CA ARG A 85 12.90 7.45 9.53
C ARG A 85 13.52 6.36 10.39
N ASN A 86 13.21 5.10 10.14
CA ASN A 86 13.88 4.00 10.78
C ASN A 86 15.28 3.80 10.16
N SER A 87 16.18 3.14 10.89
CA SER A 87 17.47 2.78 10.37
C SER A 87 17.38 1.59 9.41
N ALA A 88 18.37 1.41 8.53
CA ALA A 88 18.47 0.25 7.64
C ALA A 88 18.45 -1.07 8.42
N SER A 89 19.06 -1.13 9.60
CA SER A 89 19.02 -2.32 10.47
C SER A 89 17.61 -2.61 11.01
N ALA A 90 16.81 -1.58 11.27
CA ALA A 90 15.41 -1.74 11.67
C ALA A 90 14.56 -2.21 10.46
N HIS A 91 14.80 -1.69 9.26
CA HIS A 91 14.15 -2.17 8.03
C HIS A 91 14.47 -3.64 7.76
N SER A 92 15.76 -4.02 7.85
CA SER A 92 16.19 -5.43 7.73
C SER A 92 15.46 -6.33 8.73
N HIS A 93 15.39 -5.92 10.00
CA HIS A 93 14.63 -6.67 11.02
C HIS A 93 13.15 -6.81 10.67
N MET A 94 12.48 -5.72 10.24
CA MET A 94 11.06 -5.74 9.91
C MET A 94 10.76 -6.67 8.74
N ILE A 95 11.57 -6.62 7.68
CA ILE A 95 11.47 -7.46 6.49
C ILE A 95 11.64 -8.94 6.85
N SER A 96 12.70 -9.26 7.60
CA SER A 96 13.00 -10.63 8.03
C SER A 96 11.94 -11.17 8.99
N HIS A 97 11.56 -10.38 10.02
CA HIS A 97 10.60 -10.80 11.05
C HIS A 97 9.19 -11.05 10.50
N THR A 98 8.84 -10.42 9.39
CA THR A 98 7.53 -10.61 8.75
C THR A 98 7.58 -11.57 7.56
N ASP A 99 8.71 -12.20 7.28
CA ASP A 99 8.92 -13.10 6.12
C ASP A 99 8.47 -12.45 4.82
N CYS A 100 8.90 -11.22 4.54
CA CYS A 100 8.59 -10.57 3.27
C CYS A 100 9.29 -11.28 2.12
N ARG A 101 8.54 -11.59 1.05
CA ARG A 101 9.10 -12.16 -0.18
C ARG A 101 9.60 -11.10 -1.14
N ALA A 102 9.11 -9.88 -1.02
CA ALA A 102 9.54 -8.77 -1.83
C ALA A 102 9.61 -7.47 -1.03
N VAL A 103 10.45 -6.55 -1.51
CA VAL A 103 10.48 -5.16 -1.09
C VAL A 103 10.29 -4.29 -2.35
N VAL A 104 9.36 -3.35 -2.29
CA VAL A 104 9.24 -2.25 -3.25
C VAL A 104 9.85 -1.02 -2.61
N VAL A 105 10.78 -0.37 -3.27
CA VAL A 105 11.53 0.74 -2.70
C VAL A 105 11.64 1.89 -3.68
N ALA A 106 11.46 3.11 -3.20
CA ALA A 106 11.76 4.31 -4.00
C ALA A 106 13.28 4.43 -4.22
N GLU A 107 13.68 5.01 -5.35
CA GLU A 107 15.09 5.07 -5.81
C GLU A 107 16.00 5.70 -4.75
N GLU A 108 15.54 6.72 -4.05
CA GLU A 108 16.30 7.41 -3.02
C GLU A 108 16.67 6.53 -1.80
N TYR A 109 15.89 5.47 -1.54
CA TYR A 109 16.11 4.53 -0.44
C TYR A 109 16.69 3.18 -0.89
N ALA A 110 16.99 3.02 -2.18
CA ALA A 110 17.49 1.76 -2.73
C ALA A 110 18.73 1.25 -2.00
N HIS A 111 19.65 2.17 -1.67
CA HIS A 111 20.89 1.87 -0.96
C HIS A 111 20.69 1.20 0.43
N GLU A 112 19.50 1.37 1.04
CA GLU A 112 19.19 0.75 2.35
C GLU A 112 18.81 -0.73 2.22
N VAL A 113 18.42 -1.17 1.02
CA VAL A 113 17.83 -2.51 0.79
C VAL A 113 18.56 -3.36 -0.25
N GLU A 114 19.54 -2.78 -0.97
CA GLU A 114 20.27 -3.48 -2.05
C GLU A 114 20.90 -4.81 -1.58
N ASP A 115 21.53 -4.80 -0.41
CA ASP A 115 22.20 -5.99 0.13
C ASP A 115 21.27 -6.95 0.89
N LEU A 116 20.01 -6.55 1.13
CA LEU A 116 19.08 -7.33 1.94
C LEU A 116 18.70 -8.66 1.30
N LYS A 117 18.64 -8.71 -0.03
CA LYS A 117 18.34 -9.95 -0.76
C LYS A 117 19.35 -11.05 -0.47
N ASN A 118 20.62 -10.69 -0.25
CA ASN A 118 21.69 -11.64 0.05
C ASN A 118 21.73 -12.04 1.53
N SER A 119 21.16 -11.22 2.41
CA SER A 119 21.25 -11.40 3.87
C SER A 119 19.97 -11.93 4.50
N ILE A 120 18.81 -11.80 3.83
CA ILE A 120 17.52 -12.24 4.35
C ILE A 120 17.04 -13.47 3.58
N SER A 121 17.01 -14.61 4.26
CA SER A 121 16.45 -15.84 3.69
C SER A 121 14.97 -15.64 3.37
N GLY A 122 14.55 -15.98 2.14
CA GLY A 122 13.16 -15.87 1.67
C GLY A 122 12.82 -14.53 1.02
N LEU A 123 13.69 -13.51 1.08
CA LEU A 123 13.51 -12.30 0.30
C LEU A 123 13.94 -12.56 -1.15
N GLU A 124 12.97 -12.72 -2.05
CA GLU A 124 13.23 -13.11 -3.45
C GLU A 124 13.43 -11.90 -4.36
N HIS A 125 12.76 -10.77 -4.07
CA HIS A 125 12.75 -9.61 -4.94
C HIS A 125 12.98 -8.30 -4.20
N VAL A 126 13.88 -7.47 -4.74
CA VAL A 126 14.00 -6.05 -4.43
C VAL A 126 13.64 -5.28 -5.69
N LEU A 127 12.55 -4.52 -5.66
CA LEU A 127 11.99 -3.78 -6.80
C LEU A 127 12.21 -2.29 -6.56
N VAL A 128 13.24 -1.74 -7.18
CA VAL A 128 13.53 -0.31 -7.12
C VAL A 128 12.65 0.43 -8.11
N ARG A 129 11.90 1.41 -7.62
CA ARG A 129 11.10 2.32 -8.45
C ARG A 129 11.95 3.54 -8.80
N GLY A 130 12.40 3.61 -10.04
CA GLY A 130 13.19 4.71 -10.57
C GLY A 130 12.50 5.34 -11.76
N LYS A 131 13.27 6.13 -12.52
CA LYS A 131 12.80 6.92 -13.68
C LYS A 131 12.00 6.15 -14.73
N ASN A 132 12.19 4.85 -14.84
CA ASN A 132 11.50 4.01 -15.82
C ASN A 132 10.22 3.36 -15.26
N TYR A 133 9.79 3.71 -14.04
CA TYR A 133 8.64 3.08 -13.38
C TYR A 133 7.37 3.16 -14.23
N GLU A 134 7.04 4.32 -14.78
CA GLU A 134 5.85 4.52 -15.60
C GLU A 134 5.84 3.63 -16.85
N ASN A 135 6.96 3.59 -17.59
CA ASN A 135 7.08 2.75 -18.77
C ASN A 135 7.02 1.26 -18.42
N TRP A 136 7.65 0.87 -17.31
CA TRP A 136 7.59 -0.50 -16.83
C TRP A 136 6.18 -0.90 -16.41
N LEU A 137 5.48 -0.04 -15.67
CA LEU A 137 4.11 -0.26 -15.22
C LEU A 137 3.14 -0.39 -16.40
N ALA A 138 3.29 0.45 -17.43
CA ALA A 138 2.48 0.44 -18.65
C ALA A 138 2.58 -0.88 -19.44
N GLY A 139 3.62 -1.68 -19.22
CA GLY A 139 3.80 -3.00 -19.83
C GLY A 139 2.84 -4.07 -19.29
N PHE A 140 2.09 -3.80 -18.21
CA PHE A 140 1.20 -4.76 -17.59
C PHE A 140 -0.28 -4.41 -17.79
N SER A 141 -1.12 -5.45 -17.82
CA SER A 141 -2.58 -5.27 -17.95
C SER A 141 -3.13 -4.44 -16.79
N SER A 142 -3.94 -3.43 -17.10
CA SER A 142 -4.68 -2.64 -16.12
C SER A 142 -5.87 -3.38 -15.51
N LYS A 143 -6.33 -4.47 -16.18
CA LYS A 143 -7.30 -5.38 -15.58
C LYS A 143 -6.60 -6.18 -14.47
N GLY A 144 -6.72 -5.70 -13.24
CA GLY A 144 -6.11 -6.33 -12.08
C GLY A 144 -6.58 -7.77 -11.85
N PRO A 145 -5.77 -8.58 -11.13
CA PRO A 145 -6.15 -9.94 -10.76
C PRO A 145 -7.35 -9.92 -9.80
N SER A 146 -8.02 -11.07 -9.71
CA SER A 146 -9.18 -11.24 -8.83
C SER A 146 -9.08 -12.53 -8.02
N PRO A 147 -8.06 -12.69 -7.17
CA PRO A 147 -7.97 -13.85 -6.31
C PRO A 147 -9.15 -13.89 -5.34
N MET A 148 -9.49 -15.08 -4.85
CA MET A 148 -10.47 -15.21 -3.77
C MET A 148 -9.91 -14.56 -2.51
N ILE A 149 -10.73 -13.78 -1.79
CA ILE A 149 -10.38 -13.12 -0.53
C ILE A 149 -11.35 -13.57 0.55
N SER A 150 -10.81 -14.13 1.62
CA SER A 150 -11.54 -14.28 2.88
C SER A 150 -11.39 -13.02 3.72
N ILE A 151 -12.44 -12.60 4.42
CA ILE A 151 -12.36 -11.45 5.33
C ILE A 151 -11.39 -11.68 6.50
N GLY A 152 -11.02 -12.93 6.76
CA GLY A 152 -10.01 -13.33 7.73
C GLY A 152 -8.57 -13.27 7.21
N ASP A 153 -8.37 -13.18 5.89
CA ASP A 153 -7.03 -13.13 5.32
C ASP A 153 -6.24 -11.93 5.84
N PRO A 154 -4.92 -12.08 6.05
CA PRO A 154 -4.04 -10.96 6.37
C PRO A 154 -4.08 -9.91 5.26
N HIS A 155 -4.12 -8.62 5.62
CA HIS A 155 -4.08 -7.51 4.68
C HIS A 155 -2.91 -6.56 4.91
N LEU A 156 -2.55 -6.37 6.18
CA LEU A 156 -1.56 -5.37 6.57
C LEU A 156 -0.80 -5.86 7.80
N ILE A 157 0.52 -5.67 7.81
CA ILE A 157 1.33 -5.79 9.02
C ILE A 157 1.95 -4.43 9.30
N ARG A 158 1.66 -3.87 10.47
CA ARG A 158 2.26 -2.61 10.93
C ARG A 158 3.20 -2.87 12.09
N HIS A 159 4.34 -2.22 12.04
CA HIS A 159 5.32 -2.31 13.11
C HIS A 159 5.08 -1.23 14.17
N SER A 160 5.20 -1.62 15.43
CA SER A 160 5.18 -0.69 16.56
C SER A 160 6.48 0.11 16.63
N GLY A 161 6.40 1.37 17.06
CA GLY A 161 7.60 2.13 17.44
C GLY A 161 8.12 1.60 18.78
N GLY A 162 8.92 0.55 18.78
CA GLY A 162 9.39 -0.10 19.99
C GLY A 162 10.15 0.85 20.92
N THR A 163 9.57 1.13 22.09
CA THR A 163 10.22 1.90 23.16
C THR A 163 11.17 1.04 24.01
N THR A 164 11.09 -0.28 23.92
CA THR A 164 11.78 -1.22 24.81
C THR A 164 12.49 -2.37 24.09
N GLY A 165 12.76 -2.26 22.78
CA GLY A 165 13.44 -3.34 22.03
C GLY A 165 13.12 -3.31 20.53
N ARG A 166 13.31 -4.46 19.87
CA ARG A 166 13.03 -4.61 18.44
C ARG A 166 11.54 -4.43 18.15
N SER A 167 11.23 -3.70 17.08
CA SER A 167 9.88 -3.47 16.61
C SER A 167 9.10 -4.77 16.37
N LYS A 168 7.83 -4.80 16.77
CA LYS A 168 6.93 -5.95 16.60
C LYS A 168 5.91 -5.66 15.52
N GLY A 169 5.67 -6.63 14.64
CA GLY A 169 4.64 -6.56 13.61
C GLY A 169 3.25 -6.89 14.18
N MET A 170 2.29 -5.98 14.01
CA MET A 170 0.88 -6.21 14.30
C MET A 170 0.15 -6.51 12.99
N GLN A 171 -0.40 -7.70 12.87
CA GLN A 171 -1.15 -8.13 11.69
C GLN A 171 -2.62 -7.73 11.80
N PHE A 172 -3.14 -7.15 10.73
CA PHE A 172 -4.54 -6.84 10.54
C PHE A 172 -5.10 -7.67 9.39
N SER A 173 -6.18 -8.37 9.63
CA SER A 173 -6.99 -8.99 8.57
C SER A 173 -7.81 -7.94 7.81
N HIS A 174 -8.36 -8.30 6.65
CA HIS A 174 -9.33 -7.46 5.95
C HIS A 174 -10.47 -7.00 6.87
N LYS A 175 -11.00 -7.91 7.69
CA LYS A 175 -12.06 -7.59 8.67
C LYS A 175 -11.63 -6.57 9.70
N GLN A 176 -10.43 -6.74 10.27
CA GLN A 176 -9.92 -5.81 11.28
C GLN A 176 -9.62 -4.45 10.67
N TRP A 177 -9.01 -4.42 9.48
CA TRP A 177 -8.71 -3.17 8.79
C TRP A 177 -9.98 -2.39 8.42
N MET A 178 -11.01 -3.07 7.90
CA MET A 178 -12.32 -2.44 7.63
C MET A 178 -12.96 -1.86 8.89
N ARG A 179 -12.85 -2.53 10.03
CA ARG A 179 -13.33 -2.00 11.32
C ARG A 179 -12.54 -0.76 11.73
N THR A 180 -11.22 -0.81 11.64
CA THR A 180 -10.35 0.33 11.92
C THR A 180 -10.72 1.54 11.06
N CYS A 181 -10.92 1.35 9.76
CA CYS A 181 -11.33 2.43 8.85
C CYS A 181 -12.69 3.02 9.24
N ARG A 182 -13.66 2.17 9.59
CA ARG A 182 -14.96 2.62 10.09
C ARG A 182 -14.80 3.45 11.37
N ASP A 183 -14.00 2.96 12.32
CA ASP A 183 -13.84 3.64 13.61
C ASP A 183 -13.16 5.01 13.42
N TRP A 184 -12.17 5.11 12.53
CA TRP A 184 -11.58 6.40 12.16
C TRP A 184 -12.58 7.37 11.53
N SER A 185 -13.54 6.88 10.74
CA SER A 185 -14.58 7.73 10.14
C SER A 185 -15.47 8.43 11.17
N PHE A 186 -15.57 7.93 12.39
CA PHE A 186 -16.29 8.61 13.48
C PHE A 186 -15.49 9.76 14.11
N PHE A 187 -14.16 9.74 14.00
CA PHE A 187 -13.29 10.79 14.55
C PHE A 187 -12.92 11.87 13.53
N LEU A 188 -13.12 11.59 12.25
CA LEU A 188 -12.90 12.57 11.18
C LEU A 188 -14.11 13.50 11.06
N PRO A 189 -13.91 14.75 10.60
CA PRO A 189 -15.01 15.56 10.10
C PRO A 189 -15.79 14.76 9.05
N ARG A 190 -17.09 15.02 8.95
CA ARG A 190 -17.90 14.42 7.87
C ARG A 190 -17.27 14.75 6.52
N MET A 191 -16.92 13.73 5.78
CA MET A 191 -16.37 13.84 4.43
C MET A 191 -17.44 13.46 3.41
N GLU A 192 -17.47 14.22 2.34
CA GLU A 192 -18.35 13.98 1.20
C GLU A 192 -17.54 13.72 -0.08
N ALA A 193 -18.22 13.18 -1.09
CA ALA A 193 -17.56 12.91 -2.35
C ALA A 193 -17.10 14.22 -3.02
N GLY A 194 -15.81 14.31 -3.30
CA GLY A 194 -15.13 15.48 -3.84
C GLY A 194 -14.38 16.34 -2.82
N ASP A 195 -14.48 16.02 -1.52
CA ASP A 195 -13.64 16.65 -0.50
C ASP A 195 -12.17 16.22 -0.65
N TYR A 196 -11.27 17.00 -0.05
CA TYR A 196 -9.83 16.74 -0.09
C TYR A 196 -9.30 16.47 1.32
N GLY A 197 -8.56 15.38 1.47
CA GLY A 197 -7.84 15.04 2.70
C GLY A 197 -6.33 15.12 2.50
N ILE A 198 -5.66 15.99 3.28
CA ILE A 198 -4.21 16.19 3.19
C ILE A 198 -3.49 15.25 4.15
N HIS A 199 -2.51 14.52 3.63
CA HIS A 199 -1.64 13.64 4.40
C HIS A 199 -0.36 14.35 4.83
N VAL A 200 -0.38 15.04 5.98
CA VAL A 200 0.81 15.72 6.55
C VAL A 200 1.85 14.72 7.04
N GLY A 201 1.41 13.55 7.49
CA GLY A 201 2.29 12.46 7.89
C GLY A 201 2.41 11.37 6.80
N PRO A 202 3.37 10.44 6.92
CA PRO A 202 3.54 9.38 5.94
C PRO A 202 2.37 8.38 5.96
N ILE A 203 1.88 8.02 4.75
CA ILE A 203 0.84 6.99 4.60
C ILE A 203 1.37 5.60 4.92
N SER A 204 2.67 5.41 4.90
CA SER A 204 3.34 4.20 5.43
C SER A 204 3.19 4.07 6.95
N HIS A 205 2.83 5.15 7.67
CA HIS A 205 2.68 5.16 9.12
C HIS A 205 1.32 5.71 9.56
N GLY A 206 1.26 6.77 10.36
CA GLY A 206 0.04 7.31 10.97
C GLY A 206 -1.04 7.70 9.97
N SER A 207 -0.69 8.47 8.96
CA SER A 207 -1.61 8.92 7.91
C SER A 207 -2.24 7.80 7.10
N GLY A 208 -1.61 6.63 7.04
CA GLY A 208 -2.18 5.48 6.33
C GLY A 208 -3.51 4.97 6.89
N TYR A 209 -3.88 5.37 8.12
CA TYR A 209 -5.22 5.10 8.66
C TYR A 209 -6.31 5.96 8.02
N LEU A 210 -5.93 7.10 7.45
CA LEU A 210 -6.86 8.06 6.85
C LEU A 210 -7.07 7.84 5.36
N PHE A 211 -6.11 7.23 4.66
CA PHE A 211 -6.17 7.03 3.22
C PHE A 211 -7.46 6.32 2.78
N MET A 212 -7.74 5.18 3.39
CA MET A 212 -8.92 4.40 3.03
C MET A 212 -10.25 5.07 3.43
N PRO A 213 -10.44 5.63 4.63
CA PRO A 213 -11.64 6.40 4.95
C PRO A 213 -11.95 7.51 3.96
N ILE A 214 -10.92 8.30 3.54
CA ILE A 214 -11.06 9.35 2.54
C ILE A 214 -11.50 8.75 1.19
N TRP A 215 -10.85 7.69 0.74
CA TRP A 215 -11.21 6.98 -0.49
C TRP A 215 -12.66 6.46 -0.45
N LEU A 216 -13.07 5.83 0.65
CA LEU A 216 -14.43 5.27 0.79
C LEU A 216 -15.52 6.33 0.82
N ALA A 217 -15.21 7.54 1.28
CA ALA A 217 -16.11 8.69 1.22
C ALA A 217 -16.23 9.31 -0.18
N GLY A 218 -15.40 8.88 -1.15
CA GLY A 218 -15.31 9.51 -2.47
C GLY A 218 -14.48 10.79 -2.47
N GLY A 219 -13.66 10.98 -1.43
CA GLY A 219 -12.75 12.11 -1.28
C GLY A 219 -11.38 11.85 -1.94
N CYS A 220 -10.65 12.92 -2.17
CA CYS A 220 -9.34 12.93 -2.79
C CYS A 220 -8.24 12.95 -1.73
N ASN A 221 -7.29 12.01 -1.80
CA ASN A 221 -6.11 11.96 -0.97
C ASN A 221 -5.02 12.87 -1.57
N ILE A 222 -4.54 13.87 -0.84
CA ILE A 222 -3.38 14.69 -1.19
C ILE A 222 -2.17 14.12 -0.47
N LEU A 223 -1.22 13.57 -1.21
CA LEU A 223 0.01 12.93 -0.73
C LEU A 223 1.21 13.86 -0.80
#